data_97ade1bf11abcd00e472152881ede109
#
_entry.id   97ade1bf11abcd00e472152881ede109
#
_cell.length_a   1.000
_cell.length_b   1.000
_cell.length_c   1.000
_cell.angle_alpha   90.00
_cell.angle_beta   90.00
_cell.angle_gamma   90.00
#
_symmetry.space_group_name_H-M   'P 1'
#
loop_
_entity.id
_entity.type
_entity.pdbx_description
1 polymer ?
#
loop_
_entity_poly.entity_id
_entity_poly.type
_entity_poly.pdbx_seq_one_letter_code
_entity_poly.pdbx_strand_id
1 'polypeptide(L)'
;QPCAKHSAWRTSAGSARIPRERPTGYGATGRILRVDLTRMRCHTEQLDEDVYRLYPGGKALAGYFMLREFVPGTDALSPDSVLVVANGLLTGAPVSTAARFTVAARSPLTGAYGESEAGGYFGPELKAAGYEAIIVTGRAAAPVYLSIRDANVEIRDAGGLWGREPEEVQAAIRAELGDSYVRVLQIGPGGENLVRYAALTNELAHFNGRTGMGAVMGSKNLKAIAVRGKSRYIQGVSDAAPVAELGKSLARRVKDHPLAWDLQSKGTTGLVDVLNAAGML
;
A
#
# COMPACT_ATOMS: atom_id res chain seq x y z
N GLN A 1 -3.70 27.79 -33.68
CA GLN A 1 -4.90 27.12 -33.14
C GLN A 1 -4.56 26.54 -31.78
N PRO A 2 -5.37 26.73 -30.74
CA PRO A 2 -5.00 26.39 -29.36
C PRO A 2 -5.22 24.92 -29.07
N CYS A 3 -4.26 24.37 -28.35
CA CYS A 3 -4.20 23.00 -27.81
C CYS A 3 -5.40 22.70 -26.91
N ALA A 4 -6.03 21.56 -27.13
CA ALA A 4 -7.25 21.13 -26.46
C ALA A 4 -7.04 20.86 -24.99
N LYS A 5 -8.01 21.28 -24.21
CA LYS A 5 -8.12 21.20 -22.76
C LYS A 5 -8.07 19.76 -22.25
N HIS A 6 -7.30 19.53 -21.19
CA HIS A 6 -7.26 18.32 -20.41
C HIS A 6 -8.66 17.92 -19.93
N SER A 7 -9.23 16.89 -20.53
CA SER A 7 -10.46 16.27 -20.04
C SER A 7 -10.10 15.27 -18.94
N ALA A 8 -10.33 15.65 -17.69
CA ALA A 8 -10.39 14.69 -16.59
C ALA A 8 -11.49 13.68 -16.89
N TRP A 9 -11.13 12.42 -17.10
CA TRP A 9 -12.08 11.33 -17.25
C TRP A 9 -12.73 11.08 -15.89
N ARG A 10 -13.84 11.77 -15.64
CA ARG A 10 -14.70 11.47 -14.51
C ARG A 10 -15.49 10.21 -14.88
N THR A 11 -15.22 9.11 -14.21
CA THR A 11 -16.21 8.04 -14.15
C THR A 11 -17.40 8.58 -13.39
N SER A 12 -18.56 8.68 -14.04
CA SER A 12 -19.82 9.05 -13.42
C SER A 12 -20.31 7.90 -12.52
N ALA A 13 -19.64 7.71 -11.39
CA ALA A 13 -20.22 7.02 -10.26
C ALA A 13 -21.06 8.09 -9.54
N GLY A 14 -22.37 8.04 -9.71
CA GLY A 14 -23.29 8.85 -8.92
C GLY A 14 -22.90 8.75 -7.46
N SER A 15 -23.04 9.84 -6.69
CA SER A 15 -22.79 9.91 -5.27
C SER A 15 -23.78 9.01 -4.50
N ALA A 16 -23.69 7.71 -4.68
CA ALA A 16 -24.36 6.76 -3.83
C ALA A 16 -23.72 6.89 -2.44
N ARG A 17 -24.48 7.37 -1.47
CA ARG A 17 -24.13 7.21 -0.06
C ARG A 17 -23.87 5.73 0.14
N ILE A 18 -22.60 5.37 0.39
CA ILE A 18 -22.23 4.00 0.73
C ILE A 18 -23.04 3.66 1.97
N PRO A 19 -23.85 2.59 1.97
CA PRO A 19 -24.49 2.12 3.17
C PRO A 19 -23.40 1.95 4.23
N ARG A 20 -23.66 2.38 5.47
CA ARG A 20 -22.82 2.01 6.61
C ARG A 20 -23.05 0.51 6.86
N GLU A 21 -22.43 -0.32 6.04
CA GLU A 21 -22.46 -1.77 6.23
C GLU A 21 -21.79 -2.08 7.57
N ARG A 22 -22.37 -3.03 8.28
CA ARG A 22 -21.88 -3.43 9.59
C ARG A 22 -20.42 -3.87 9.42
N PRO A 23 -19.50 -3.35 10.24
CA PRO A 23 -18.13 -3.86 10.24
C PRO A 23 -18.18 -5.37 10.41
N THR A 24 -17.38 -6.09 9.63
CA THR A 24 -17.13 -7.50 9.93
C THR A 24 -16.58 -7.51 11.37
N GLY A 25 -17.08 -8.31 12.28
CA GLY A 25 -16.71 -8.25 13.72
C GLY A 25 -15.23 -8.47 14.04
N TYR A 26 -14.34 -8.46 13.04
CA TYR A 26 -12.92 -8.82 13.11
C TYR A 26 -11.95 -7.67 12.81
N GLY A 27 -12.36 -6.42 12.90
CA GLY A 27 -11.45 -5.29 12.66
C GLY A 27 -11.08 -5.05 11.20
N ALA A 28 -11.86 -5.59 10.27
CA ALA A 28 -11.70 -5.42 8.84
C ALA A 28 -12.97 -4.85 8.20
N THR A 29 -12.82 -4.04 7.15
CA THR A 29 -13.95 -3.53 6.36
C THR A 29 -14.41 -4.54 5.31
N GLY A 30 -13.58 -5.51 4.97
CA GLY A 30 -13.79 -6.47 3.88
C GLY A 30 -13.73 -5.86 2.48
N ARG A 31 -13.43 -4.56 2.34
CA ARG A 31 -13.45 -3.86 1.05
C ARG A 31 -12.11 -3.96 0.34
N ILE A 32 -12.14 -4.48 -0.87
CA ILE A 32 -10.99 -4.63 -1.75
C ILE A 32 -11.17 -3.71 -2.95
N LEU A 33 -10.18 -2.88 -3.22
CA LEU A 33 -10.17 -2.02 -4.40
C LEU A 33 -9.59 -2.80 -5.59
N ARG A 34 -10.40 -3.00 -6.62
CA ARG A 34 -9.98 -3.57 -7.91
C ARG A 34 -9.67 -2.45 -8.89
N VAL A 35 -8.50 -2.49 -9.51
CA VAL A 35 -8.03 -1.50 -10.48
C VAL A 35 -7.61 -2.23 -11.76
N ASP A 36 -8.31 -1.97 -12.85
CA ASP A 36 -7.95 -2.42 -14.20
C ASP A 36 -7.40 -1.23 -14.99
N LEU A 37 -6.08 -1.19 -15.14
CA LEU A 37 -5.40 -0.08 -15.81
C LEU A 37 -5.54 -0.12 -17.34
N THR A 38 -5.79 -1.29 -17.91
CA THR A 38 -6.06 -1.38 -19.37
C THR A 38 -7.40 -0.76 -19.72
N ARG A 39 -8.42 -0.99 -18.88
CA ARG A 39 -9.76 -0.44 -19.08
C ARG A 39 -9.97 0.90 -18.36
N MET A 40 -8.99 1.37 -17.61
CA MET A 40 -9.06 2.58 -16.77
C MET A 40 -10.30 2.56 -15.84
N ARG A 41 -10.51 1.44 -15.15
CA ARG A 41 -11.68 1.22 -14.29
C ARG A 41 -11.27 0.81 -12.89
N CYS A 42 -12.04 1.31 -11.93
CA CYS A 42 -11.95 0.91 -10.53
C CYS A 42 -13.32 0.45 -10.04
N HIS A 43 -13.34 -0.60 -9.21
CA HIS A 43 -14.53 -1.01 -8.48
C HIS A 43 -14.16 -1.60 -7.13
N THR A 44 -15.10 -1.62 -6.20
CA THR A 44 -14.94 -2.24 -4.89
C THR A 44 -15.56 -3.62 -4.90
N GLU A 45 -14.77 -4.63 -4.50
CA GLU A 45 -15.23 -5.99 -4.18
C GLU A 45 -15.40 -6.09 -2.67
N GLN A 46 -16.50 -6.69 -2.22
CA GLN A 46 -16.69 -7.04 -0.82
C GLN A 46 -16.22 -8.47 -0.60
N LEU A 47 -15.28 -8.66 0.31
CA LEU A 47 -14.73 -9.95 0.65
C LEU A 47 -15.53 -10.57 1.79
N ASP A 48 -15.83 -11.86 1.68
CA ASP A 48 -16.53 -12.59 2.71
C ASP A 48 -15.72 -12.69 4.01
N GLU A 49 -16.41 -12.65 5.13
CA GLU A 49 -15.81 -12.74 6.46
C GLU A 49 -15.00 -14.02 6.65
N ASP A 50 -15.47 -15.15 6.13
CA ASP A 50 -14.76 -16.43 6.24
C ASP A 50 -13.39 -16.41 5.57
N VAL A 51 -13.23 -15.64 4.48
CA VAL A 51 -11.91 -15.45 3.85
C VAL A 51 -10.98 -14.71 4.80
N TYR A 52 -11.48 -13.67 5.49
CA TYR A 52 -10.67 -12.92 6.47
C TYR A 52 -10.28 -13.74 7.69
N ARG A 53 -11.12 -14.69 8.11
CA ARG A 53 -10.80 -15.63 9.20
C ARG A 53 -9.66 -16.56 8.83
N LEU A 54 -9.61 -17.00 7.58
CA LEU A 54 -8.56 -17.89 7.07
C LEU A 54 -7.29 -17.10 6.65
N TYR A 55 -7.45 -15.88 6.13
CA TYR A 55 -6.37 -15.04 5.59
C TYR A 55 -6.41 -13.64 6.22
N PRO A 56 -6.01 -13.49 7.49
CA PRO A 56 -6.24 -12.28 8.29
C PRO A 56 -5.35 -11.08 7.90
N GLY A 57 -5.41 -10.65 6.64
CA GLY A 57 -4.68 -9.49 6.13
C GLY A 57 -3.21 -9.73 5.81
N GLY A 58 -2.50 -8.70 5.40
CA GLY A 58 -1.08 -8.70 5.10
C GLY A 58 -0.68 -9.80 4.11
N LYS A 59 0.37 -10.56 4.45
CA LYS A 59 0.90 -11.64 3.61
C LYS A 59 -0.13 -12.73 3.32
N ALA A 60 -0.96 -13.08 4.29
CA ALA A 60 -1.95 -14.13 4.11
C ALA A 60 -3.00 -13.70 3.08
N LEU A 61 -3.53 -12.49 3.19
CA LEU A 61 -4.49 -11.94 2.24
C LEU A 61 -3.84 -11.73 0.85
N ALA A 62 -2.61 -11.23 0.80
CA ALA A 62 -1.87 -11.07 -0.45
C ALA A 62 -1.66 -12.42 -1.14
N GLY A 63 -1.27 -13.47 -0.39
CA GLY A 63 -1.13 -14.83 -0.86
C GLY A 63 -2.43 -15.41 -1.41
N TYR A 64 -3.54 -15.19 -0.71
CA TYR A 64 -4.88 -15.61 -1.17
C TYR A 64 -5.19 -15.02 -2.56
N PHE A 65 -5.02 -13.70 -2.74
CA PHE A 65 -5.27 -13.07 -4.03
C PHE A 65 -4.28 -13.51 -5.10
N MET A 66 -3.02 -13.69 -4.76
CA MET A 66 -2.03 -14.21 -5.72
C MET A 66 -2.38 -15.61 -6.20
N LEU A 67 -2.82 -16.51 -5.31
CA LEU A 67 -3.24 -17.85 -5.70
C LEU A 67 -4.52 -17.85 -6.54
N ARG A 68 -5.43 -16.93 -6.27
CA ARG A 68 -6.71 -16.80 -6.98
C ARG A 68 -6.56 -16.21 -8.38
N GLU A 69 -5.68 -15.21 -8.52
CA GLU A 69 -5.58 -14.38 -9.73
C GLU A 69 -4.40 -14.78 -10.64
N PHE A 70 -3.43 -15.51 -10.10
CA PHE A 70 -2.22 -15.83 -10.83
C PHE A 70 -2.48 -16.88 -11.91
N VAL A 71 -2.11 -16.54 -13.15
CA VAL A 71 -2.11 -17.50 -14.27
C VAL A 71 -0.69 -18.06 -14.42
N PRO A 72 -0.50 -19.38 -14.31
CA PRO A 72 0.81 -20.00 -14.52
C PRO A 72 1.41 -19.62 -15.88
N GLY A 73 2.70 -19.33 -15.90
CA GLY A 73 3.40 -18.92 -17.12
C GLY A 73 3.37 -17.42 -17.41
N THR A 74 2.54 -16.63 -16.71
CA THR A 74 2.47 -15.17 -16.89
C THR A 74 3.83 -14.52 -16.57
N ASP A 75 4.35 -13.69 -17.47
CA ASP A 75 5.54 -12.89 -17.19
C ASP A 75 5.26 -11.85 -16.10
N ALA A 76 6.23 -11.66 -15.17
CA ALA A 76 6.07 -10.75 -14.03
C ALA A 76 5.83 -9.29 -14.45
N LEU A 77 6.32 -8.89 -15.62
CA LEU A 77 6.23 -7.52 -16.14
C LEU A 77 5.17 -7.37 -17.25
N SER A 78 4.38 -8.43 -17.51
CA SER A 78 3.29 -8.36 -18.49
C SER A 78 2.08 -7.59 -17.93
N PRO A 79 1.17 -7.11 -18.79
CA PRO A 79 -0.11 -6.54 -18.36
C PRO A 79 -0.94 -7.51 -17.52
N ASP A 80 -0.85 -8.82 -17.78
CA ASP A 80 -1.61 -9.87 -17.10
C ASP A 80 -1.06 -10.20 -15.70
N SER A 81 0.11 -9.67 -15.36
CA SER A 81 0.65 -9.77 -14.01
C SER A 81 -0.24 -9.03 -13.01
N VAL A 82 -0.35 -9.56 -11.80
CA VAL A 82 -1.15 -8.97 -10.72
C VAL A 82 -0.20 -8.34 -9.69
N LEU A 83 -0.53 -7.12 -9.25
CA LEU A 83 0.12 -6.45 -8.12
C LEU A 83 -0.91 -6.30 -7.00
N VAL A 84 -0.60 -6.84 -5.83
CA VAL A 84 -1.45 -6.77 -4.64
C VAL A 84 -0.79 -5.89 -3.59
N VAL A 85 -1.53 -4.94 -3.03
CA VAL A 85 -1.15 -4.16 -1.85
C VAL A 85 -2.15 -4.49 -0.75
N ALA A 86 -1.72 -5.10 0.34
CA ALA A 86 -2.62 -5.61 1.38
C ALA A 86 -2.23 -5.12 2.78
N ASN A 87 -3.20 -4.58 3.51
CA ASN A 87 -3.04 -4.20 4.90
C ASN A 87 -3.09 -5.43 5.83
N GLY A 88 -2.34 -5.39 6.91
CA GLY A 88 -2.50 -6.33 8.00
C GLY A 88 -3.79 -6.07 8.78
N LEU A 89 -4.27 -7.07 9.51
CA LEU A 89 -5.48 -6.95 10.33
C LEU A 89 -5.36 -5.79 11.33
N LEU A 90 -4.21 -5.66 11.97
CA LEU A 90 -3.94 -4.61 12.96
C LEU A 90 -3.42 -3.30 12.35
N THR A 91 -3.25 -3.22 11.03
CA THR A 91 -2.73 -1.99 10.40
C THR A 91 -3.63 -0.81 10.74
N GLY A 92 -3.02 0.25 11.30
CA GLY A 92 -3.71 1.45 11.78
C GLY A 92 -4.25 1.36 13.20
N ALA A 93 -4.16 0.22 13.89
CA ALA A 93 -4.45 0.17 15.31
C ALA A 93 -3.45 1.02 16.13
N PRO A 94 -3.87 1.61 17.26
CA PRO A 94 -3.01 2.44 18.10
C PRO A 94 -2.06 1.58 18.95
N VAL A 95 -1.40 0.63 18.32
CA VAL A 95 -0.44 -0.30 18.93
C VAL A 95 0.89 -0.16 18.20
N SER A 96 2.00 -0.18 18.94
CA SER A 96 3.34 -0.13 18.36
C SER A 96 3.49 -1.21 17.30
N THR A 97 4.14 -0.89 16.17
CA THR A 97 4.39 -1.77 15.02
C THR A 97 3.18 -2.10 14.13
N ALA A 98 1.98 -1.62 14.47
CA ALA A 98 0.75 -1.87 13.71
C ALA A 98 0.59 -0.98 12.46
N ALA A 99 1.67 -0.67 11.75
CA ALA A 99 1.66 0.17 10.54
C ALA A 99 2.03 -0.61 9.26
N ARG A 100 2.26 -1.91 9.37
CA ARG A 100 2.77 -2.71 8.26
C ARG A 100 1.71 -3.02 7.22
N PHE A 101 2.12 -2.95 5.96
CA PHE A 101 1.38 -3.46 4.80
C PHE A 101 2.33 -4.27 3.91
N THR A 102 1.77 -5.18 3.13
CA THR A 102 2.47 -6.07 2.21
C THR A 102 2.19 -5.67 0.78
N VAL A 103 3.22 -5.67 -0.06
CA VAL A 103 3.06 -5.64 -1.52
C VAL A 103 3.53 -6.97 -2.07
N ALA A 104 2.72 -7.61 -2.92
CA ALA A 104 3.01 -8.91 -3.50
C ALA A 104 2.71 -8.95 -5.00
N ALA A 105 3.52 -9.71 -5.74
CA ALA A 105 3.36 -10.01 -7.15
C ALA A 105 4.23 -11.21 -7.52
N ARG A 106 4.19 -11.67 -8.77
CA ARG A 106 5.30 -12.47 -9.29
C ARG A 106 6.56 -11.62 -9.35
N SER A 107 7.63 -12.08 -8.74
CA SER A 107 8.91 -11.37 -8.71
C SER A 107 9.58 -11.39 -10.08
N PRO A 108 9.93 -10.24 -10.68
CA PRO A 108 10.71 -10.20 -11.91
C PRO A 108 12.18 -10.61 -11.69
N LEU A 109 12.63 -10.64 -10.42
CA LEU A 109 13.96 -11.04 -10.04
C LEU A 109 14.11 -12.57 -9.93
N THR A 110 13.14 -13.23 -9.25
CA THR A 110 13.22 -14.65 -8.92
C THR A 110 12.32 -15.54 -9.77
N GLY A 111 11.32 -14.96 -10.44
CA GLY A 111 10.28 -15.69 -11.18
C GLY A 111 9.24 -16.39 -10.29
N ALA A 112 9.43 -16.37 -8.96
CA ALA A 112 8.53 -16.98 -7.98
C ALA A 112 7.57 -15.94 -7.36
N TYR A 113 6.76 -16.37 -6.38
CA TYR A 113 6.02 -15.47 -5.52
C TYR A 113 6.99 -14.50 -4.82
N GLY A 114 6.74 -13.21 -4.98
CA GLY A 114 7.49 -12.15 -4.34
C GLY A 114 6.60 -11.35 -3.42
N GLU A 115 7.13 -11.00 -2.26
CA GLU A 115 6.49 -10.09 -1.33
C GLU A 115 7.50 -9.15 -0.69
N SER A 116 7.03 -8.01 -0.24
CA SER A 116 7.80 -7.07 0.55
C SER A 116 6.90 -6.28 1.48
N GLU A 117 7.34 -6.11 2.74
CA GLU A 117 6.60 -5.35 3.74
C GLU A 117 7.28 -4.00 3.98
N ALA A 118 6.45 -2.98 4.20
CA ALA A 118 6.89 -1.69 4.68
C ALA A 118 6.06 -1.21 5.86
N GLY A 119 6.66 -0.35 6.67
CA GLY A 119 5.97 0.45 7.67
C GLY A 119 5.53 1.80 7.11
N GLY A 120 5.50 2.83 7.95
CA GLY A 120 5.08 4.18 7.56
C GLY A 120 3.58 4.40 7.70
N TYR A 121 3.07 5.44 7.04
CA TYR A 121 1.69 5.86 7.22
C TYR A 121 0.77 5.46 6.05
N PHE A 122 1.32 4.93 4.96
CA PHE A 122 0.52 4.56 3.78
C PHE A 122 -0.52 3.48 4.10
N GLY A 123 -0.11 2.38 4.76
CA GLY A 123 -1.03 1.30 5.15
C GLY A 123 -2.16 1.78 6.07
N PRO A 124 -1.86 2.45 7.19
CA PRO A 124 -2.87 3.07 8.04
C PRO A 124 -3.82 4.02 7.29
N GLU A 125 -3.31 4.84 6.39
CA GLU A 125 -4.13 5.77 5.61
C GLU A 125 -5.05 5.05 4.62
N LEU A 126 -4.56 3.97 3.98
CA LEU A 126 -5.38 3.12 3.11
C LEU A 126 -6.52 2.47 3.90
N LYS A 127 -6.24 2.00 5.12
CA LYS A 127 -7.26 1.45 6.00
C LYS A 127 -8.26 2.52 6.45
N ALA A 128 -7.79 3.74 6.73
CA ALA A 128 -8.64 4.88 7.05
C ALA A 128 -9.53 5.30 5.86
N ALA A 129 -9.07 5.10 4.63
CA ALA A 129 -9.88 5.27 3.42
C ALA A 129 -10.90 4.12 3.21
N GLY A 130 -10.84 3.08 4.06
CA GLY A 130 -11.81 1.99 4.09
C GLY A 130 -11.45 0.78 3.22
N TYR A 131 -10.20 0.63 2.80
CA TYR A 131 -9.75 -0.49 1.98
C TYR A 131 -8.75 -1.38 2.72
N GLU A 132 -8.97 -2.69 2.63
CA GLU A 132 -8.06 -3.70 3.16
C GLU A 132 -6.95 -4.08 2.17
N ALA A 133 -7.27 -4.02 0.88
CA ALA A 133 -6.28 -4.24 -0.17
C ALA A 133 -6.62 -3.49 -1.46
N ILE A 134 -5.60 -3.32 -2.29
CA ILE A 134 -5.70 -2.87 -3.68
C ILE A 134 -5.14 -3.98 -4.56
N ILE A 135 -5.88 -4.35 -5.61
CA ILE A 135 -5.45 -5.32 -6.61
C ILE A 135 -5.40 -4.62 -7.95
N VAL A 136 -4.21 -4.55 -8.52
CA VAL A 136 -3.94 -3.84 -9.78
C VAL A 136 -3.62 -4.85 -10.86
N THR A 137 -4.38 -4.79 -11.96
CA THR A 137 -4.21 -5.58 -13.17
C THR A 137 -4.11 -4.65 -14.39
N GLY A 138 -3.71 -5.20 -15.51
CA GLY A 138 -3.58 -4.44 -16.74
C GLY A 138 -2.36 -3.52 -16.77
N ARG A 139 -2.29 -2.70 -17.83
CA ARG A 139 -1.28 -1.66 -18.05
C ARG A 139 -1.98 -0.44 -18.64
N ALA A 140 -1.75 0.74 -18.10
CA ALA A 140 -2.21 2.00 -18.69
C ALA A 140 -1.44 2.30 -19.99
N ALA A 141 -2.08 2.97 -20.93
CA ALA A 141 -1.45 3.36 -22.19
C ALA A 141 -0.34 4.43 -22.00
N ALA A 142 -0.47 5.25 -20.95
CA ALA A 142 0.48 6.29 -20.56
C ALA A 142 0.67 6.26 -19.04
N PRO A 143 1.70 6.92 -18.49
CA PRO A 143 1.91 7.00 -17.05
C PRO A 143 0.71 7.58 -16.30
N VAL A 144 0.29 6.88 -15.23
CA VAL A 144 -0.82 7.29 -14.38
C VAL A 144 -0.45 7.18 -12.90
N TYR A 145 -1.25 7.85 -12.05
CA TYR A 145 -1.28 7.56 -10.63
C TYR A 145 -2.70 7.34 -10.14
N LEU A 146 -2.86 6.55 -9.08
CA LEU A 146 -4.14 6.29 -8.44
C LEU A 146 -4.33 7.28 -7.29
N SER A 147 -5.44 8.02 -7.28
CA SER A 147 -5.85 8.89 -6.18
C SER A 147 -7.04 8.29 -5.45
N ILE A 148 -6.89 8.00 -4.16
CA ILE A 148 -7.91 7.42 -3.29
C ILE A 148 -8.21 8.42 -2.18
N ARG A 149 -9.43 8.96 -2.17
CA ARG A 149 -9.92 9.86 -1.11
C ARG A 149 -11.19 9.28 -0.53
N ASP A 150 -11.07 8.51 0.54
CA ASP A 150 -12.14 7.68 1.06
C ASP A 150 -12.74 6.79 -0.05
N ALA A 151 -14.04 6.89 -0.33
CA ALA A 151 -14.69 6.14 -1.39
C ALA A 151 -14.47 6.69 -2.80
N ASN A 152 -13.91 7.89 -2.95
CA ASN A 152 -13.64 8.48 -4.26
C ASN A 152 -12.28 8.00 -4.77
N VAL A 153 -12.31 7.23 -5.86
CA VAL A 153 -11.12 6.65 -6.50
C VAL A 153 -11.03 7.16 -7.93
N GLU A 154 -9.88 7.73 -8.29
CA GLU A 154 -9.60 8.28 -9.60
C GLU A 154 -8.25 7.78 -10.13
N ILE A 155 -8.20 7.43 -11.41
CA ILE A 155 -6.94 7.22 -12.13
C ILE A 155 -6.61 8.53 -12.83
N ARG A 156 -5.45 9.11 -12.51
CA ARG A 156 -5.03 10.42 -12.97
C ARG A 156 -3.76 10.33 -13.81
N ASP A 157 -3.57 11.29 -14.71
CA ASP A 157 -2.35 11.40 -15.50
C ASP A 157 -1.12 11.63 -14.63
N ALA A 158 -0.04 10.92 -14.95
CA ALA A 158 1.27 11.06 -14.32
C ALA A 158 2.40 11.31 -15.32
N GLY A 159 2.08 11.72 -16.56
CA GLY A 159 3.10 11.99 -17.59
C GLY A 159 4.13 13.02 -17.14
N GLY A 160 3.69 14.07 -16.45
CA GLY A 160 4.57 15.08 -15.86
C GLY A 160 5.34 14.65 -14.61
N LEU A 161 5.05 13.47 -14.05
CA LEU A 161 5.70 12.90 -12.87
C LEU A 161 6.70 11.79 -13.23
N TRP A 162 6.60 11.24 -14.42
CA TRP A 162 7.49 10.18 -14.88
C TRP A 162 8.91 10.71 -15.08
N GLY A 163 9.90 9.95 -14.64
CA GLY A 163 11.31 10.34 -14.63
C GLY A 163 11.74 11.17 -13.41
N ARG A 164 10.77 11.62 -12.56
CA ARG A 164 11.10 12.42 -11.38
C ARG A 164 11.42 11.56 -10.18
N GLU A 165 12.25 12.10 -9.30
CA GLU A 165 12.57 11.48 -8.00
C GLU A 165 11.37 11.45 -7.06
N PRO A 166 11.31 10.48 -6.12
CA PRO A 166 10.17 10.31 -5.21
C PRO A 166 9.79 11.56 -4.40
N GLU A 167 10.75 12.37 -4.01
CA GLU A 167 10.49 13.62 -3.25
C GLU A 167 9.68 14.61 -4.08
N GLU A 168 10.09 14.83 -5.32
CA GLU A 168 9.40 15.74 -6.25
C GLU A 168 7.99 15.24 -6.59
N VAL A 169 7.84 13.93 -6.79
CA VAL A 169 6.54 13.30 -7.09
C VAL A 169 5.58 13.45 -5.92
N GLN A 170 6.04 13.17 -4.70
CA GLN A 170 5.21 13.33 -3.49
C GLN A 170 4.78 14.78 -3.29
N ALA A 171 5.70 15.73 -3.48
CA ALA A 171 5.39 17.16 -3.38
C ALA A 171 4.37 17.60 -4.43
N ALA A 172 4.56 17.19 -5.69
CA ALA A 172 3.67 17.52 -6.80
C ALA A 172 2.25 16.96 -6.59
N ILE A 173 2.12 15.68 -6.19
CA ILE A 173 0.82 15.05 -5.91
C ILE A 173 0.11 15.75 -4.75
N ARG A 174 0.81 16.08 -3.66
CA ARG A 174 0.23 16.80 -2.52
C ARG A 174 -0.24 18.21 -2.91
N ALA A 175 0.54 18.91 -3.73
CA ALA A 175 0.16 20.22 -4.25
C ALA A 175 -1.07 20.14 -5.16
N GLU A 176 -1.10 19.20 -6.11
CA GLU A 176 -2.24 18.96 -7.01
C GLU A 176 -3.53 18.65 -6.24
N LEU A 177 -3.43 17.79 -5.22
CA LEU A 177 -4.58 17.37 -4.41
C LEU A 177 -4.96 18.38 -3.31
N GLY A 178 -4.13 19.41 -3.07
CA GLY A 178 -4.37 20.45 -2.06
C GLY A 178 -4.37 19.93 -0.63
N ASP A 179 -3.62 18.85 -0.34
CA ASP A 179 -3.64 18.20 0.98
C ASP A 179 -2.25 17.59 1.30
N SER A 180 -1.55 18.19 2.27
CA SER A 180 -0.22 17.75 2.72
C SER A 180 -0.24 16.42 3.48
N TYR A 181 -1.39 15.98 3.96
CA TYR A 181 -1.57 14.71 4.66
C TYR A 181 -1.78 13.51 3.72
N VAL A 182 -1.87 13.73 2.42
CA VAL A 182 -1.90 12.62 1.43
C VAL A 182 -0.65 11.76 1.59
N ARG A 183 -0.85 10.44 1.69
CA ARG A 183 0.22 9.45 1.75
C ARG A 183 0.43 8.85 0.37
N VAL A 184 1.69 8.73 -0.02
CA VAL A 184 2.04 8.32 -1.39
C VAL A 184 2.94 7.09 -1.34
N LEU A 185 2.48 5.99 -1.94
CA LEU A 185 3.28 4.83 -2.29
C LEU A 185 3.69 4.96 -3.76
N GLN A 186 4.98 4.93 -4.07
CA GLN A 186 5.46 5.31 -5.39
C GLN A 186 6.72 4.56 -5.81
N ILE A 187 7.02 4.64 -7.09
CA ILE A 187 8.29 4.20 -7.68
C ILE A 187 9.17 5.40 -8.03
N GLY A 188 10.48 5.20 -7.93
CA GLY A 188 11.48 6.07 -8.54
C GLY A 188 11.85 5.63 -9.96
N PRO A 189 12.84 6.29 -10.59
CA PRO A 189 13.31 5.96 -11.94
C PRO A 189 13.73 4.50 -12.13
N GLY A 190 14.23 3.84 -11.07
CA GLY A 190 14.55 2.40 -11.12
C GLY A 190 13.35 1.51 -11.41
N GLY A 191 12.15 1.83 -10.85
CA GLY A 191 10.91 1.12 -11.15
C GLY A 191 10.40 1.40 -12.56
N GLU A 192 10.49 2.66 -13.00
CA GLU A 192 10.12 3.08 -14.36
C GLU A 192 10.96 2.38 -15.45
N ASN A 193 12.26 2.20 -15.16
CA ASN A 193 13.21 1.50 -16.04
C ASN A 193 13.21 -0.02 -15.82
N LEU A 194 12.23 -0.55 -15.10
CA LEU A 194 12.02 -1.99 -14.88
C LEU A 194 13.22 -2.72 -14.26
N VAL A 195 13.98 -2.03 -13.41
CA VAL A 195 15.07 -2.64 -12.67
C VAL A 195 14.51 -3.74 -11.78
N ARG A 196 14.93 -5.00 -12.00
CA ARG A 196 14.30 -6.21 -11.45
C ARG A 196 14.26 -6.30 -9.92
N TYR A 197 15.02 -5.47 -9.23
CA TYR A 197 15.02 -5.35 -7.76
C TYR A 197 14.55 -3.97 -7.28
N ALA A 198 13.92 -3.16 -8.16
CA ALA A 198 13.41 -1.85 -7.80
C ALA A 198 12.41 -1.93 -6.65
N ALA A 199 12.56 -1.00 -5.69
CA ALA A 199 11.70 -0.88 -4.53
C ALA A 199 10.49 0.02 -4.80
N LEU A 200 9.48 -0.11 -3.94
CA LEU A 200 8.48 0.92 -3.72
C LEU A 200 8.87 1.72 -2.49
N THR A 201 8.55 3.00 -2.46
CA THR A 201 8.76 3.85 -1.29
C THR A 201 7.49 4.56 -0.87
N ASN A 202 7.32 4.71 0.45
CA ASN A 202 6.33 5.62 1.01
C ASN A 202 6.99 6.51 2.07
N GLU A 203 6.49 7.74 2.21
CA GLU A 203 7.00 8.75 3.15
C GLU A 203 8.51 9.04 2.95
N LEU A 204 9.08 8.74 1.79
CA LEU A 204 10.51 8.90 1.44
C LEU A 204 11.50 8.12 2.32
N ALA A 205 11.00 7.34 3.28
CA ALA A 205 11.81 6.68 4.31
C ALA A 205 11.47 5.21 4.51
N HIS A 206 10.33 4.73 4.00
CA HIS A 206 9.89 3.35 4.18
C HIS A 206 9.80 2.66 2.83
N PHE A 207 10.42 1.49 2.71
CA PHE A 207 10.59 0.79 1.44
C PHE A 207 10.00 -0.62 1.47
N ASN A 208 9.23 -0.96 0.44
CA ASN A 208 9.01 -2.34 0.03
C ASN A 208 10.21 -2.73 -0.86
N GLY A 209 11.34 -3.04 -0.23
CA GLY A 209 12.67 -3.07 -0.84
C GLY A 209 13.08 -4.43 -1.42
N ARG A 210 12.23 -5.47 -1.35
CA ARG A 210 12.58 -6.84 -1.76
C ARG A 210 11.78 -7.27 -2.96
N THR A 211 12.32 -8.25 -3.70
CA THR A 211 11.63 -9.01 -4.76
C THR A 211 11.18 -8.21 -5.99
N GLY A 212 11.52 -6.92 -6.11
CA GLY A 212 11.35 -6.14 -7.33
C GLY A 212 9.93 -5.63 -7.60
N MET A 213 9.16 -5.39 -6.55
CA MET A 213 7.76 -4.92 -6.68
C MET A 213 7.66 -3.57 -7.39
N GLY A 214 8.70 -2.73 -7.31
CA GLY A 214 8.76 -1.45 -8.04
C GLY A 214 8.79 -1.63 -9.56
N ALA A 215 9.49 -2.64 -10.07
CA ALA A 215 9.48 -2.94 -11.50
C ALA A 215 8.10 -3.45 -11.97
N VAL A 216 7.41 -4.25 -11.16
CA VAL A 216 6.05 -4.70 -11.46
C VAL A 216 5.09 -3.51 -11.54
N MET A 217 5.17 -2.56 -10.61
CA MET A 217 4.36 -1.34 -10.63
C MET A 217 4.69 -0.48 -11.86
N GLY A 218 5.99 -0.31 -12.17
CA GLY A 218 6.46 0.44 -13.36
C GLY A 218 5.99 -0.18 -14.68
N SER A 219 6.02 -1.52 -14.77
CA SER A 219 5.54 -2.24 -15.96
C SER A 219 4.07 -2.00 -16.28
N LYS A 220 3.30 -1.52 -15.32
CA LYS A 220 1.88 -1.14 -15.46
C LYS A 220 1.68 0.33 -15.82
N ASN A 221 2.75 1.10 -16.02
CA ASN A 221 2.74 2.56 -16.15
C ASN A 221 2.08 3.23 -14.91
N LEU A 222 2.17 2.61 -13.74
CA LEU A 222 1.63 3.15 -12.49
C LEU A 222 2.77 3.81 -11.70
N LYS A 223 2.79 5.14 -11.65
CA LYS A 223 3.82 5.94 -10.97
C LYS A 223 3.65 5.94 -9.47
N ALA A 224 2.39 6.11 -9.01
CA ALA A 224 2.09 6.27 -7.60
C ALA A 224 0.66 5.82 -7.24
N ILE A 225 0.47 5.54 -5.96
CA ILE A 225 -0.85 5.39 -5.31
C ILE A 225 -0.89 6.42 -4.18
N ALA A 226 -1.75 7.42 -4.33
CA ALA A 226 -1.95 8.50 -3.36
C ALA A 226 -3.22 8.24 -2.56
N VAL A 227 -3.12 8.23 -1.24
CA VAL A 227 -4.24 7.88 -0.35
C VAL A 227 -4.48 8.97 0.68
N ARG A 228 -5.76 9.25 0.94
CA ARG A 228 -6.24 10.11 2.02
C ARG A 228 -7.52 9.56 2.59
N GLY A 229 -7.50 9.09 3.84
CA GLY A 229 -8.65 8.60 4.58
C GLY A 229 -9.06 9.58 5.69
N LYS A 230 -10.35 9.77 5.91
CA LYS A 230 -10.90 10.63 6.96
C LYS A 230 -11.47 9.86 8.14
N SER A 231 -11.64 8.55 8.00
CA SER A 231 -12.16 7.74 9.09
C SER A 231 -11.08 7.45 10.13
N ARG A 232 -11.53 7.03 11.33
CA ARG A 232 -10.59 6.58 12.36
C ARG A 232 -9.96 5.27 11.91
N TYR A 233 -8.67 5.09 12.21
CA TYR A 233 -7.86 3.94 11.82
C TYR A 233 -8.42 2.58 12.29
N ILE A 234 -9.27 2.55 13.32
CA ILE A 234 -9.87 1.32 13.83
C ILE A 234 -11.30 1.24 13.32
N GLN A 235 -11.48 0.69 12.13
CA GLN A 235 -12.80 0.32 11.63
C GLN A 235 -13.04 -1.16 11.91
N GLY A 236 -14.25 -1.49 12.36
CA GLY A 236 -14.66 -2.88 12.53
C GLY A 236 -14.11 -3.61 13.76
N VAL A 237 -13.41 -2.93 14.67
CA VAL A 237 -13.04 -3.51 15.96
C VAL A 237 -14.27 -3.53 16.87
N SER A 238 -14.59 -4.72 17.43
CA SER A 238 -15.75 -4.89 18.31
C SER A 238 -15.63 -4.08 19.60
N ASP A 239 -14.42 -3.98 20.16
CA ASP A 239 -14.11 -3.16 21.32
C ASP A 239 -12.75 -2.46 21.13
N ALA A 240 -12.78 -1.15 20.94
CA ALA A 240 -11.60 -0.34 20.70
C ALA A 240 -10.85 0.04 21.99
N ALA A 241 -11.51 -0.01 23.15
CA ALA A 241 -10.95 0.46 24.42
C ALA A 241 -9.78 -0.42 24.90
N PRO A 242 -9.88 -1.76 24.95
CA PRO A 242 -8.77 -2.63 25.29
C PRO A 242 -7.57 -2.50 24.35
N VAL A 243 -7.83 -2.32 23.05
CA VAL A 243 -6.75 -2.13 22.05
C VAL A 243 -5.99 -0.83 22.30
N ALA A 244 -6.71 0.25 22.60
CA ALA A 244 -6.10 1.55 22.90
C ALA A 244 -5.30 1.49 24.22
N GLU A 245 -5.82 0.80 25.25
CA GLU A 245 -5.13 0.65 26.53
C GLU A 245 -3.86 -0.21 26.40
N LEU A 246 -3.92 -1.29 25.61
CA LEU A 246 -2.74 -2.08 25.27
C LEU A 246 -1.67 -1.21 24.60
N GLY A 247 -2.06 -0.38 23.64
CA GLY A 247 -1.13 0.53 22.96
C GLY A 247 -0.45 1.51 23.92
N LYS A 248 -1.21 2.12 24.84
CA LYS A 248 -0.67 2.99 25.88
C LYS A 248 0.26 2.23 26.84
N SER A 249 -0.11 1.02 27.23
CA SER A 249 0.71 0.17 28.11
C SER A 249 2.05 -0.17 27.45
N LEU A 250 2.03 -0.59 26.19
CA LEU A 250 3.26 -0.89 25.43
C LEU A 250 4.14 0.35 25.28
N ALA A 251 3.56 1.51 24.95
CA ALA A 251 4.31 2.76 24.80
C ALA A 251 5.01 3.18 26.11
N ARG A 252 4.37 2.97 27.27
CA ARG A 252 4.98 3.23 28.59
C ARG A 252 6.15 2.29 28.88
N ARG A 253 6.02 1.01 28.50
CA ARG A 253 6.99 -0.06 28.82
C ARG A 253 8.20 -0.11 27.88
N VAL A 254 8.18 0.57 26.75
CA VAL A 254 9.32 0.58 25.79
C VAL A 254 10.63 0.99 26.47
N LYS A 255 10.59 2.00 27.35
CA LYS A 255 11.78 2.50 28.05
C LYS A 255 12.36 1.49 29.06
N ASP A 256 11.52 0.63 29.59
CA ASP A 256 11.91 -0.37 30.58
C ASP A 256 12.48 -1.65 29.95
N HIS A 257 12.35 -1.79 28.61
CA HIS A 257 12.86 -2.94 27.88
C HIS A 257 14.13 -2.55 27.11
N PRO A 258 15.33 -3.02 27.51
CA PRO A 258 16.61 -2.55 26.95
C PRO A 258 16.69 -2.63 25.43
N LEU A 259 16.30 -3.78 24.84
CA LEU A 259 16.32 -3.98 23.39
C LEU A 259 15.34 -3.05 22.66
N ALA A 260 14.13 -2.86 23.20
CA ALA A 260 13.14 -1.98 22.58
C ALA A 260 13.59 -0.52 22.65
N TRP A 261 14.18 -0.11 23.76
CA TRP A 261 14.76 1.23 23.92
C TRP A 261 15.94 1.46 22.99
N ASP A 262 16.83 0.47 22.85
CA ASP A 262 18.00 0.55 21.97
C ASP A 262 17.56 0.67 20.50
N LEU A 263 16.59 -0.14 20.07
CA LEU A 263 16.01 -0.05 18.73
C LEU A 263 15.30 1.29 18.49
N GLN A 264 14.62 1.84 19.50
CA GLN A 264 13.95 3.13 19.38
C GLN A 264 14.94 4.29 19.29
N SER A 265 16.04 4.25 20.04
CA SER A 265 17.01 5.34 20.15
C SER A 265 18.06 5.30 19.06
N LYS A 266 18.49 4.13 18.61
CA LYS A 266 19.60 3.93 17.67
C LYS A 266 19.18 3.27 16.35
N GLY A 267 17.95 2.73 16.28
CA GLY A 267 17.52 1.90 15.15
C GLY A 267 18.32 0.59 15.10
N THR A 268 18.42 0.01 13.89
CA THR A 268 19.18 -1.24 13.69
C THR A 268 20.69 -1.08 13.89
N THR A 269 21.22 0.15 13.86
CA THR A 269 22.62 0.41 14.13
C THR A 269 23.04 0.09 15.57
N GLY A 270 22.09 0.06 16.52
CA GLY A 270 22.32 -0.40 17.89
C GLY A 270 22.78 -1.85 18.01
N LEU A 271 22.57 -2.67 16.95
CA LEU A 271 23.02 -4.05 16.92
C LEU A 271 24.47 -4.23 16.45
N VAL A 272 25.11 -3.20 15.89
CA VAL A 272 26.44 -3.30 15.30
C VAL A 272 27.48 -3.79 16.31
N ASP A 273 27.54 -3.18 17.49
CA ASP A 273 28.51 -3.56 18.53
C ASP A 273 28.31 -5.00 19.01
N VAL A 274 27.04 -5.40 19.19
CA VAL A 274 26.70 -6.75 19.65
C VAL A 274 27.05 -7.80 18.59
N LEU A 275 26.73 -7.54 17.32
CA LEU A 275 27.04 -8.46 16.22
C LEU A 275 28.54 -8.53 15.95
N ASN A 276 29.25 -7.40 16.05
CA ASN A 276 30.70 -7.39 15.92
C ASN A 276 31.38 -8.18 17.05
N ALA A 277 30.95 -7.97 18.30
CA ALA A 277 31.47 -8.74 19.47
C ALA A 277 31.18 -10.24 19.35
N ALA A 278 30.10 -10.62 18.67
CA ALA A 278 29.74 -12.02 18.40
C ALA A 278 30.46 -12.60 17.16
N GLY A 279 31.31 -11.83 16.46
CA GLY A 279 31.98 -12.28 15.23
C GLY A 279 31.01 -12.49 14.06
N MET A 280 29.88 -11.78 14.05
CA MET A 280 28.83 -11.90 13.02
C MET A 280 28.89 -10.77 11.98
N LEU A 281 29.78 -9.81 12.15
CA LEU A 281 30.10 -8.73 11.21
C LEU A 281 31.54 -8.82 10.78
#